data_e9c993ad31aae1269ad53f766ff44da0
#
_entry.id   e9c993ad31aae1269ad53f766ff44da0
#
_cell.length_a   1.000
_cell.length_b   1.000
_cell.length_c   1.000
_cell.angle_alpha   90.00
_cell.angle_beta   90.00
_cell.angle_gamma   90.00
#
_symmetry.space_group_name_H-M   'P 1'
#
loop_
_entity.id
_entity.type
_entity.pdbx_description
1 polymer ?
#
loop_
_entity_poly.entity_id
_entity_poly.type
_entity_poly.pdbx_seq_one_letter_code
_entity_poly.pdbx_strand_id
1 'polypeptide(L)'
;MRSIVGQTILPWQIVVCDDQSTDRTMDIVREFADDYPSIRWMIIRNEVRLGVRRNFEKAIALAEGDYIAPSDQDDIWERNKLEILLHIMREKKVSLVHSNIRYVDVKGREMTERLDFPCSVPLATYLYGLNNVMGCTCLFCASLKDILFPFPIHYYYHDQWLAIMAYHNGGIYLCDHKLVRYRQHADNVVSAICGGGKREGEELGLSYFVGKAEDIYLLLHRRKQIKYSQKDWWRLAWLYVSNRLGLAWLKFKLL
;
A
#
# COMPACT_ATOMS: atom_id res chain seq x y z
N MET A 1 -1.44 -3.75 17.46
CA MET A 1 -2.68 -4.44 17.88
C MET A 1 -3.57 -3.55 18.76
N ARG A 2 -3.14 -3.03 19.94
CA ARG A 2 -3.99 -2.24 20.86
C ARG A 2 -4.75 -1.09 20.18
N SER A 3 -4.12 -0.37 19.27
CA SER A 3 -4.77 0.75 18.56
C SER A 3 -5.82 0.30 17.53
N ILE A 4 -5.76 -0.96 17.08
CA ILE A 4 -6.74 -1.54 16.15
C ILE A 4 -7.98 -2.03 16.91
N VAL A 5 -7.78 -2.79 18.00
CA VAL A 5 -8.90 -3.27 18.81
C VAL A 5 -9.52 -2.17 19.69
N GLY A 6 -8.86 -1.01 19.82
CA GLY A 6 -9.35 0.17 20.55
C GLY A 6 -10.06 1.21 19.69
N GLN A 7 -10.42 0.90 18.45
CA GLN A 7 -11.11 1.81 17.55
C GLN A 7 -12.54 2.12 18.03
N THR A 8 -13.06 3.32 17.74
CA THR A 8 -14.46 3.69 18.01
C THR A 8 -15.46 2.84 17.23
N ILE A 9 -15.08 2.43 16.02
CA ILE A 9 -15.76 1.39 15.24
C ILE A 9 -14.84 0.18 15.21
N LEU A 10 -15.23 -0.88 15.91
CA LEU A 10 -14.44 -2.10 15.95
C LEU A 10 -14.38 -2.78 14.56
N PRO A 11 -13.23 -3.29 14.15
CA PRO A 11 -13.16 -4.11 12.96
C PRO A 11 -13.98 -5.39 13.15
N TRP A 12 -14.75 -5.76 12.14
CA TRP A 12 -15.50 -7.03 12.13
C TRP A 12 -14.56 -8.24 12.03
N GLN A 13 -13.46 -8.09 11.26
CA GLN A 13 -12.44 -9.11 11.08
C GLN A 13 -11.04 -8.50 11.21
N ILE A 14 -10.12 -9.26 11.79
CA ILE A 14 -8.68 -8.99 11.74
C ILE A 14 -7.98 -10.18 11.09
N VAL A 15 -7.30 -9.93 9.97
CA VAL A 15 -6.47 -10.91 9.27
C VAL A 15 -5.00 -10.61 9.56
N VAL A 16 -4.31 -11.59 10.12
CA VAL A 16 -2.86 -11.53 10.40
C VAL A 16 -2.16 -12.59 9.56
N CYS A 17 -1.29 -12.15 8.67
CA CYS A 17 -0.39 -13.01 7.91
C CYS A 17 1.04 -12.82 8.41
N ASP A 18 1.53 -13.76 9.21
CA ASP A 18 2.89 -13.76 9.73
C ASP A 18 3.87 -14.32 8.70
N ASP A 19 4.87 -13.53 8.35
CA ASP A 19 5.89 -13.89 7.36
C ASP A 19 7.13 -14.52 8.01
N GLN A 20 6.91 -15.52 8.85
CA GLN A 20 7.91 -16.28 9.61
C GLN A 20 8.66 -15.46 10.68
N SER A 21 7.93 -14.74 11.52
CA SER A 21 8.50 -14.10 12.71
C SER A 21 9.14 -15.14 13.64
N THR A 22 10.29 -14.78 14.21
CA THR A 22 11.06 -15.63 15.12
C THR A 22 10.97 -15.19 16.59
N ASP A 23 10.26 -14.09 16.83
CA ASP A 23 10.01 -13.51 18.14
C ASP A 23 8.62 -13.90 18.69
N ARG A 24 8.16 -13.19 19.72
CA ARG A 24 6.85 -13.42 20.34
C ARG A 24 5.65 -12.87 19.56
N THR A 25 5.82 -12.44 18.29
CA THR A 25 4.75 -11.82 17.50
C THR A 25 3.49 -12.70 17.48
N MET A 26 3.62 -13.98 17.17
CA MET A 26 2.48 -14.89 17.08
C MET A 26 1.78 -15.13 18.42
N ASP A 27 2.53 -15.16 19.51
CA ASP A 27 1.95 -15.33 20.85
C ASP A 27 1.15 -14.09 21.23
N ILE A 28 1.70 -12.90 21.00
CA ILE A 28 1.02 -11.63 21.23
C ILE A 28 -0.28 -11.54 20.42
N VAL A 29 -0.26 -11.96 19.15
CA VAL A 29 -1.46 -11.94 18.30
C VAL A 29 -2.54 -12.87 18.87
N ARG A 30 -2.18 -14.07 19.33
CA ARG A 30 -3.12 -15.02 19.95
C ARG A 30 -3.69 -14.48 21.26
N GLU A 31 -2.85 -13.89 22.13
CA GLU A 31 -3.31 -13.23 23.36
C GLU A 31 -4.40 -12.17 23.05
N PHE A 32 -4.19 -11.34 22.02
CA PHE A 32 -5.22 -10.39 21.57
C PHE A 32 -6.48 -11.05 21.01
N ALA A 33 -6.35 -12.17 20.32
CA ALA A 33 -7.52 -12.89 19.80
C ALA A 33 -8.36 -13.47 20.94
N ASP A 34 -7.72 -13.98 21.98
CA ASP A 34 -8.39 -14.50 23.19
C ASP A 34 -9.06 -13.38 24.00
N ASP A 35 -8.42 -12.20 24.10
CA ASP A 35 -8.96 -11.03 24.82
C ASP A 35 -10.14 -10.35 24.09
N TYR A 36 -10.22 -10.48 22.75
CA TYR A 36 -11.25 -9.85 21.92
C TYR A 36 -12.02 -10.86 21.06
N PRO A 37 -12.74 -11.82 21.68
CA PRO A 37 -13.43 -12.91 20.95
C PRO A 37 -14.62 -12.44 20.09
N SER A 38 -15.07 -11.20 20.26
CA SER A 38 -16.12 -10.59 19.42
C SER A 38 -15.64 -10.21 18.01
N ILE A 39 -14.32 -10.13 17.81
CA ILE A 39 -13.71 -9.88 16.51
C ILE A 39 -13.42 -11.21 15.84
N ARG A 40 -13.74 -11.33 14.55
CA ARG A 40 -13.38 -12.52 13.78
C ARG A 40 -11.88 -12.49 13.45
N TRP A 41 -11.11 -13.38 14.07
CA TRP A 41 -9.68 -13.48 13.82
C TRP A 41 -9.35 -14.52 12.76
N MET A 42 -8.47 -14.15 11.84
CA MET A 42 -7.84 -15.08 10.91
C MET A 42 -6.32 -14.90 11.03
N ILE A 43 -5.67 -15.89 11.68
CA ILE A 43 -4.25 -15.84 12.03
C ILE A 43 -3.54 -16.92 11.23
N ILE A 44 -2.65 -16.53 10.35
CA ILE A 44 -1.95 -17.43 9.43
C ILE A 44 -0.45 -17.17 9.55
N ARG A 45 0.32 -18.23 9.72
CA ARG A 45 1.77 -18.21 9.57
C ARG A 45 2.14 -18.79 8.20
N ASN A 46 2.95 -18.08 7.43
CA ASN A 46 3.40 -18.55 6.13
C ASN A 46 4.38 -19.72 6.29
N GLU A 47 4.29 -20.71 5.40
CA GLU A 47 5.24 -21.83 5.36
C GLU A 47 6.62 -21.39 4.87
N VAL A 48 6.65 -20.39 4.01
CA VAL A 48 7.86 -19.76 3.48
C VAL A 48 7.71 -18.25 3.55
N ARG A 49 8.83 -17.51 3.63
CA ARG A 49 8.81 -16.05 3.56
C ARG A 49 8.33 -15.59 2.20
N LEU A 50 7.24 -14.81 2.18
CA LEU A 50 6.63 -14.25 0.98
C LEU A 50 7.17 -12.85 0.66
N GLY A 51 7.69 -12.13 1.65
CA GLY A 51 8.04 -10.73 1.56
C GLY A 51 6.80 -9.81 1.62
N VAL A 52 7.05 -8.53 1.90
CA VAL A 52 6.00 -7.53 2.21
C VAL A 52 4.84 -7.57 1.21
N ARG A 53 5.14 -7.49 -0.07
CA ARG A 53 4.14 -7.38 -1.15
C ARG A 53 3.21 -8.60 -1.22
N ARG A 54 3.77 -9.80 -1.26
CA ARG A 54 2.99 -11.04 -1.33
C ARG A 54 2.26 -11.34 -0.04
N ASN A 55 2.83 -10.93 1.09
CA ASN A 55 2.19 -11.07 2.37
C ASN A 55 0.94 -10.17 2.48
N PHE A 56 1.02 -8.90 2.04
CA PHE A 56 -0.16 -8.02 1.92
C PHE A 56 -1.16 -8.54 0.90
N GLU A 57 -0.72 -9.03 -0.26
CA GLU A 57 -1.59 -9.64 -1.27
C GLU A 57 -2.42 -10.78 -0.65
N LYS A 58 -1.76 -11.67 0.09
CA LYS A 58 -2.41 -12.78 0.79
C LYS A 58 -3.41 -12.30 1.85
N ALA A 59 -3.01 -11.35 2.69
CA ALA A 59 -3.87 -10.81 3.73
C ALA A 59 -5.12 -10.12 3.15
N ILE A 60 -4.95 -9.32 2.11
CA ILE A 60 -6.06 -8.65 1.42
C ILE A 60 -7.00 -9.67 0.75
N ALA A 61 -6.45 -10.71 0.12
CA ALA A 61 -7.26 -11.76 -0.50
C ALA A 61 -8.18 -12.47 0.52
N LEU A 62 -7.70 -12.66 1.74
CA LEU A 62 -8.40 -13.34 2.84
C LEU A 62 -9.37 -12.44 3.61
N ALA A 63 -9.30 -11.14 3.44
CA ALA A 63 -10.22 -10.21 4.10
C ALA A 63 -11.63 -10.33 3.50
N GLU A 64 -12.66 -10.42 4.35
CA GLU A 64 -14.06 -10.66 3.96
C GLU A 64 -14.99 -9.45 4.23
N GLY A 65 -14.52 -8.39 4.88
CA GLY A 65 -15.31 -7.19 5.16
C GLY A 65 -15.62 -6.38 3.89
N ASP A 66 -16.64 -5.53 3.95
CA ASP A 66 -16.99 -4.60 2.86
C ASP A 66 -15.90 -3.55 2.60
N TYR A 67 -15.13 -3.22 3.62
CA TYR A 67 -14.03 -2.28 3.59
C TYR A 67 -12.79 -2.93 4.20
N ILE A 68 -11.62 -2.60 3.67
CA ILE A 68 -10.34 -3.18 4.07
C ILE A 68 -9.39 -2.04 4.46
N ALA A 69 -8.76 -2.14 5.63
CA ALA A 69 -7.76 -1.22 6.14
C ALA A 69 -6.44 -1.97 6.38
N PRO A 70 -5.44 -1.84 5.53
CA PRO A 70 -4.12 -2.40 5.77
C PRO A 70 -3.45 -1.77 7.00
N SER A 71 -2.62 -2.53 7.68
CA SER A 71 -1.84 -2.06 8.83
C SER A 71 -0.45 -2.66 8.81
N ASP A 72 0.56 -1.82 9.00
CA ASP A 72 1.89 -2.29 9.31
C ASP A 72 1.99 -2.67 10.81
N GLN A 73 2.98 -3.48 11.17
CA GLN A 73 3.09 -4.06 12.52
C GLN A 73 3.56 -3.06 13.59
N ASP A 74 4.16 -1.96 13.19
CA ASP A 74 4.85 -0.97 14.01
C ASP A 74 4.10 0.36 14.17
N ASP A 75 3.04 0.57 13.38
CA ASP A 75 2.24 1.78 13.40
C ASP A 75 1.16 1.79 14.50
N ILE A 76 0.77 3.00 14.87
CA ILE A 76 -0.30 3.23 15.85
C ILE A 76 -1.41 4.04 15.19
N TRP A 77 -2.62 3.49 15.19
CA TRP A 77 -3.80 4.17 14.67
C TRP A 77 -4.40 5.11 15.73
N GLU A 78 -4.84 6.28 15.31
CA GLU A 78 -5.68 7.13 16.15
C GLU A 78 -7.03 6.45 16.39
N ARG A 79 -7.61 6.66 17.57
CA ARG A 79 -8.79 5.93 18.07
C ARG A 79 -10.00 5.98 17.14
N ASN A 80 -10.15 7.04 16.36
CA ASN A 80 -11.29 7.30 15.48
C ASN A 80 -10.94 7.15 13.98
N LYS A 81 -9.83 6.48 13.66
CA LYS A 81 -9.37 6.33 12.26
C LYS A 81 -10.42 5.67 11.40
N LEU A 82 -10.93 4.50 11.79
CA LEU A 82 -11.90 3.76 10.97
C LEU A 82 -13.20 4.54 10.81
N GLU A 83 -13.69 5.19 11.87
CA GLU A 83 -14.89 6.00 11.85
C GLU A 83 -14.81 7.16 10.86
N ILE A 84 -13.71 7.94 10.93
CA ILE A 84 -13.51 9.09 10.06
C ILE A 84 -13.35 8.64 8.60
N LEU A 85 -12.51 7.65 8.34
CA LEU A 85 -12.28 7.20 6.96
C LEU A 85 -13.54 6.59 6.34
N LEU A 86 -14.31 5.83 7.11
CA LEU A 86 -15.57 5.24 6.65
C LEU A 86 -16.63 6.31 6.36
N HIS A 87 -16.75 7.32 7.22
CA HIS A 87 -17.65 8.45 7.01
C HIS A 87 -17.33 9.18 5.70
N ILE A 88 -16.05 9.55 5.51
CA ILE A 88 -15.58 10.24 4.30
C ILE A 88 -15.80 9.38 3.05
N MET A 89 -15.49 8.09 3.12
CA MET A 89 -15.68 7.18 1.98
C MET A 89 -17.14 7.14 1.51
N ARG A 90 -18.08 7.09 2.44
CA ARG A 90 -19.52 7.10 2.15
C ARG A 90 -20.00 8.45 1.60
N GLU A 91 -19.52 9.55 2.18
CA GLU A 91 -19.86 10.91 1.74
C GLU A 91 -19.33 11.21 0.34
N LYS A 92 -18.03 10.93 0.10
CA LYS A 92 -17.36 11.24 -1.18
C LYS A 92 -17.62 10.19 -2.26
N LYS A 93 -18.19 9.02 -1.89
CA LYS A 93 -18.47 7.90 -2.80
C LYS A 93 -17.23 7.47 -3.60
N VAL A 94 -16.07 7.45 -2.94
CA VAL A 94 -14.81 7.01 -3.51
C VAL A 94 -14.48 5.58 -3.09
N SER A 95 -13.59 4.91 -3.81
CA SER A 95 -13.21 3.53 -3.51
C SER A 95 -12.01 3.42 -2.58
N LEU A 96 -11.28 4.52 -2.35
CA LEU A 96 -10.18 4.59 -1.41
C LEU A 96 -10.14 5.95 -0.72
N VAL A 97 -10.01 5.93 0.60
CA VAL A 97 -9.68 7.11 1.42
C VAL A 97 -8.38 6.83 2.15
N HIS A 98 -7.48 7.80 2.20
CA HIS A 98 -6.28 7.72 3.00
C HIS A 98 -6.10 8.99 3.83
N SER A 99 -5.36 8.90 4.94
CA SER A 99 -5.11 10.03 5.83
C SER A 99 -3.67 10.51 5.75
N ASN A 100 -3.42 11.68 6.34
CA ASN A 100 -2.08 12.11 6.69
C ASN A 100 -1.54 11.31 7.90
N ILE A 101 -0.25 11.46 8.18
CA ILE A 101 0.47 10.76 9.25
C ILE A 101 1.12 11.75 10.22
N ARG A 102 1.43 11.27 11.42
CA ARG A 102 2.40 11.87 12.35
C ARG A 102 3.62 10.99 12.41
N TYR A 103 4.79 11.55 12.23
CA TYR A 103 6.04 10.80 12.42
C TYR A 103 6.33 10.68 13.92
N VAL A 104 6.63 9.46 14.36
CA VAL A 104 7.06 9.19 15.73
C VAL A 104 8.36 8.38 15.75
N ASP A 105 9.19 8.61 16.76
CA ASP A 105 10.40 7.81 16.98
C ASP A 105 10.06 6.40 17.53
N VAL A 106 11.09 5.58 17.74
CA VAL A 106 10.94 4.22 18.31
C VAL A 106 10.26 4.22 19.69
N LYS A 107 10.32 5.35 20.44
CA LYS A 107 9.67 5.52 21.75
C LYS A 107 8.27 6.11 21.65
N GLY A 108 7.77 6.37 20.43
CA GLY A 108 6.46 6.97 20.18
C GLY A 108 6.39 8.50 20.40
N ARG A 109 7.52 9.19 20.52
CA ARG A 109 7.57 10.65 20.65
C ARG A 109 7.45 11.29 19.27
N GLU A 110 6.66 12.35 19.16
CA GLU A 110 6.48 13.06 17.89
C GLU A 110 7.82 13.64 17.40
N MET A 111 8.02 13.49 16.08
CA MET A 111 9.17 14.06 15.39
C MET A 111 8.70 15.26 14.57
N THR A 112 9.63 16.18 14.26
CA THR A 112 9.35 17.29 13.35
C THR A 112 8.89 16.73 12.01
N GLU A 113 7.75 17.18 11.53
CA GLU A 113 7.13 16.67 10.30
C GLU A 113 8.00 16.99 9.10
N ARG A 114 8.22 15.99 8.25
CA ARG A 114 9.06 16.14 7.06
C ARG A 114 8.27 16.57 5.84
N LEU A 115 7.01 16.11 5.69
CA LEU A 115 6.19 16.36 4.50
C LEU A 115 4.70 16.19 4.84
N ASP A 116 3.87 17.14 4.41
CA ASP A 116 2.44 16.90 4.20
C ASP A 116 2.24 16.35 2.79
N PHE A 117 1.41 15.34 2.65
CA PHE A 117 1.07 14.82 1.32
C PHE A 117 0.19 15.82 0.57
N PRO A 118 0.44 16.03 -0.74
CA PRO A 118 -0.42 16.88 -1.54
C PRO A 118 -1.84 16.28 -1.63
N CYS A 119 -2.86 17.13 -1.50
CA CYS A 119 -4.28 16.73 -1.51
C CYS A 119 -4.72 16.04 -2.79
N SER A 120 -4.01 16.22 -3.89
CA SER A 120 -4.29 15.58 -5.17
C SER A 120 -3.01 15.35 -5.93
N VAL A 121 -2.84 14.14 -6.42
CA VAL A 121 -1.73 13.81 -7.33
C VAL A 121 -2.27 13.27 -8.65
N PRO A 122 -1.69 13.68 -9.78
CA PRO A 122 -2.05 13.12 -11.06
C PRO A 122 -1.77 11.62 -11.13
N LEU A 123 -2.54 10.87 -11.91
CA LEU A 123 -2.29 9.44 -12.15
C LEU A 123 -0.84 9.15 -12.54
N ALA A 124 -0.24 10.02 -13.36
CA ALA A 124 1.15 9.88 -13.76
C ALA A 124 2.10 9.76 -12.55
N THR A 125 1.81 10.44 -11.44
CA THR A 125 2.60 10.37 -10.21
C THR A 125 2.65 8.95 -9.67
N TYR A 126 1.51 8.26 -9.58
CA TYR A 126 1.45 6.86 -9.17
C TYR A 126 2.18 5.94 -10.14
N LEU A 127 2.02 6.17 -11.45
CA LEU A 127 2.65 5.36 -12.50
C LEU A 127 4.18 5.51 -12.52
N TYR A 128 4.71 6.66 -12.09
CA TYR A 128 6.16 6.92 -12.02
C TYR A 128 6.80 6.57 -10.68
N GLY A 129 6.08 5.96 -9.77
CA GLY A 129 6.63 5.52 -8.49
C GLY A 129 6.57 6.56 -7.38
N LEU A 130 5.98 7.71 -7.63
CA LEU A 130 5.74 8.74 -6.61
C LEU A 130 4.36 8.48 -6.00
N ASN A 131 4.34 7.83 -4.84
CA ASN A 131 3.11 7.46 -4.14
C ASN A 131 2.89 8.35 -2.93
N ASN A 132 1.71 8.97 -2.81
CA ASN A 132 1.28 9.67 -1.60
C ASN A 132 0.30 8.85 -0.75
N VAL A 133 -0.06 7.66 -1.21
CA VAL A 133 -0.92 6.74 -0.48
C VAL A 133 -0.05 5.72 0.26
N MET A 134 0.00 5.81 1.57
CA MET A 134 0.66 4.80 2.40
C MET A 134 -0.34 3.74 2.82
N GLY A 135 0.01 2.48 2.71
CA GLY A 135 -0.88 1.35 3.01
C GLY A 135 -1.54 1.47 4.39
N CYS A 136 -0.75 1.72 5.42
CA CYS A 136 -1.22 1.86 6.80
C CYS A 136 -2.21 3.02 7.03
N THR A 137 -2.32 3.98 6.10
CA THR A 137 -3.23 5.13 6.21
C THR A 137 -4.58 4.90 5.54
N CYS A 138 -4.72 3.82 4.76
CA CYS A 138 -5.86 3.60 3.87
C CYS A 138 -7.06 2.94 4.54
N LEU A 139 -8.23 3.22 3.95
CA LEU A 139 -9.43 2.40 3.94
C LEU A 139 -9.91 2.29 2.49
N PHE A 140 -10.20 1.09 1.98
CA PHE A 140 -10.66 0.90 0.62
C PHE A 140 -11.84 -0.09 0.51
N CYS A 141 -12.64 0.04 -0.55
CA CYS A 141 -13.76 -0.85 -0.81
C CYS A 141 -13.27 -2.25 -1.20
N ALA A 142 -13.83 -3.29 -0.60
CA ALA A 142 -13.49 -4.67 -0.91
C ALA A 142 -13.76 -5.05 -2.38
N SER A 143 -14.66 -4.35 -3.07
CA SER A 143 -14.91 -4.53 -4.50
C SER A 143 -13.68 -4.29 -5.39
N LEU A 144 -12.66 -3.57 -4.90
CA LEU A 144 -11.39 -3.45 -5.62
C LEU A 144 -10.66 -4.79 -5.73
N LYS A 145 -10.94 -5.77 -4.88
CA LYS A 145 -10.32 -7.11 -4.93
C LYS A 145 -10.49 -7.78 -6.29
N ASP A 146 -11.61 -7.54 -6.97
CA ASP A 146 -11.91 -8.13 -8.28
C ASP A 146 -10.90 -7.76 -9.36
N ILE A 147 -10.18 -6.65 -9.15
CA ILE A 147 -9.20 -6.11 -10.09
C ILE A 147 -7.78 -6.01 -9.53
N LEU A 148 -7.60 -6.18 -8.21
CA LEU A 148 -6.28 -6.08 -7.59
C LEU A 148 -5.37 -7.26 -7.95
N PHE A 149 -5.91 -8.47 -8.03
CA PHE A 149 -5.10 -9.68 -8.15
C PHE A 149 -4.81 -10.12 -9.59
N PRO A 150 -3.64 -10.70 -9.83
CA PRO A 150 -2.48 -10.76 -8.94
C PRO A 150 -1.79 -9.37 -8.82
N PHE A 151 -1.08 -9.15 -7.72
CA PHE A 151 -0.26 -7.93 -7.58
C PHE A 151 0.94 -7.99 -8.53
N PRO A 152 1.38 -6.84 -9.09
CA PRO A 152 2.61 -6.76 -9.86
C PRO A 152 3.81 -7.21 -9.00
N ILE A 153 4.81 -7.84 -9.63
CA ILE A 153 5.90 -8.46 -8.88
C ILE A 153 7.12 -7.55 -8.79
N HIS A 154 7.32 -6.67 -9.78
CA HIS A 154 8.62 -6.06 -9.97
C HIS A 154 8.71 -4.61 -9.52
N TYR A 155 7.71 -3.78 -9.82
CA TYR A 155 7.84 -2.34 -9.73
C TYR A 155 7.03 -1.69 -8.63
N TYR A 156 5.75 -2.05 -8.50
CA TYR A 156 4.85 -1.37 -7.58
C TYR A 156 4.80 -2.04 -6.21
N TYR A 157 4.85 -1.22 -5.15
CA TYR A 157 4.47 -1.65 -3.82
C TYR A 157 2.96 -1.89 -3.74
N HIS A 158 2.51 -2.63 -2.72
CA HIS A 158 1.10 -2.99 -2.57
C HIS A 158 0.17 -1.77 -2.48
N ASP A 159 0.59 -0.72 -1.80
CA ASP A 159 -0.15 0.52 -1.62
C ASP A 159 -0.20 1.38 -2.89
N GLN A 160 0.90 1.46 -3.62
CA GLN A 160 0.95 2.12 -4.92
C GLN A 160 0.07 1.42 -5.96
N TRP A 161 0.11 0.08 -5.98
CA TRP A 161 -0.76 -0.71 -6.84
C TRP A 161 -2.23 -0.49 -6.49
N LEU A 162 -2.56 -0.51 -5.20
CA LEU A 162 -3.90 -0.21 -4.69
C LEU A 162 -4.37 1.18 -5.12
N ALA A 163 -3.49 2.21 -5.02
CA ALA A 163 -3.80 3.56 -5.45
C ALA A 163 -4.10 3.65 -6.95
N ILE A 164 -3.30 2.98 -7.79
CA ILE A 164 -3.55 2.93 -9.25
C ILE A 164 -4.93 2.31 -9.54
N MET A 165 -5.24 1.19 -8.90
CA MET A 165 -6.53 0.50 -9.10
C MET A 165 -7.71 1.34 -8.62
N ALA A 166 -7.60 1.95 -7.44
CA ALA A 166 -8.63 2.82 -6.87
C ALA A 166 -8.85 4.08 -7.72
N TYR A 167 -7.78 4.71 -8.21
CA TYR A 167 -7.88 5.89 -9.08
C TYR A 167 -8.79 5.65 -10.29
N HIS A 168 -8.70 4.49 -10.90
CA HIS A 168 -9.49 4.13 -12.08
C HIS A 168 -10.88 3.57 -11.76
N ASN A 169 -11.14 3.17 -10.51
CA ASN A 169 -12.34 2.47 -10.13
C ASN A 169 -13.02 3.09 -8.90
N GLY A 170 -13.46 4.33 -9.04
CA GLY A 170 -14.21 5.05 -8.02
C GLY A 170 -13.46 6.22 -7.39
N GLY A 171 -12.13 6.30 -7.58
CA GLY A 171 -11.32 7.44 -7.15
C GLY A 171 -10.71 7.30 -5.76
N ILE A 172 -9.87 8.28 -5.44
CA ILE A 172 -9.11 8.40 -4.19
C ILE A 172 -9.43 9.73 -3.54
N TYR A 173 -9.53 9.75 -2.24
CA TYR A 173 -9.67 10.97 -1.44
C TYR A 173 -8.63 11.01 -0.31
N LEU A 174 -7.93 12.15 -0.17
CA LEU A 174 -7.07 12.41 0.99
C LEU A 174 -7.89 13.09 2.08
N CYS A 175 -7.92 12.48 3.25
CA CYS A 175 -8.42 13.05 4.49
C CYS A 175 -7.29 13.87 5.15
N ASP A 176 -7.53 15.15 5.44
CA ASP A 176 -6.52 16.04 6.03
C ASP A 176 -6.15 15.68 7.48
N HIS A 177 -6.92 14.80 8.14
CA HIS A 177 -6.61 14.35 9.49
C HIS A 177 -5.39 13.43 9.50
N LYS A 178 -4.56 13.57 10.54
CA LYS A 178 -3.41 12.68 10.80
C LYS A 178 -3.89 11.52 11.68
N LEU A 179 -4.26 10.41 11.04
CA LEU A 179 -4.93 9.29 11.71
C LEU A 179 -4.00 8.10 12.00
N VAL A 180 -2.72 8.23 11.66
CA VAL A 180 -1.70 7.22 11.92
C VAL A 180 -0.43 7.87 12.47
N ARG A 181 0.09 7.32 13.56
CA ARG A 181 1.44 7.61 14.05
C ARG A 181 2.38 6.61 13.40
N TYR A 182 3.09 7.11 12.41
CA TYR A 182 4.04 6.32 11.62
C TYR A 182 5.38 6.25 12.32
N ARG A 183 5.80 5.04 12.70
CA ARG A 183 7.03 4.84 13.46
C ARG A 183 8.24 4.82 12.54
N GLN A 184 9.23 5.64 12.90
CA GLN A 184 10.53 5.70 12.21
C GLN A 184 11.57 4.88 12.96
N HIS A 185 12.17 3.90 12.27
CA HIS A 185 13.33 3.12 12.73
C HIS A 185 14.22 2.75 11.54
N ALA A 186 15.43 2.23 11.82
CA ALA A 186 16.41 1.96 10.77
C ALA A 186 15.96 0.93 9.72
N ASP A 187 15.09 0.02 10.12
CA ASP A 187 14.61 -1.09 9.27
C ASP A 187 13.34 -0.75 8.47
N ASN A 188 12.84 0.50 8.54
CA ASN A 188 11.68 0.90 7.71
C ASN A 188 12.04 0.83 6.23
N VAL A 189 11.27 0.06 5.46
CA VAL A 189 11.46 -0.07 4.00
C VAL A 189 11.38 1.29 3.30
N VAL A 190 10.49 2.19 3.75
CA VAL A 190 10.28 3.51 3.15
C VAL A 190 11.34 4.54 3.60
N SER A 191 11.90 4.43 4.81
CA SER A 191 12.94 5.36 5.25
C SER A 191 14.22 5.24 4.42
N ALA A 192 14.51 4.08 3.89
CA ALA A 192 15.59 3.86 2.93
C ALA A 192 15.36 4.61 1.60
N ILE A 193 14.11 4.89 1.24
CA ILE A 193 13.74 5.53 -0.03
C ILE A 193 13.58 7.06 0.13
N CYS A 194 12.97 7.52 1.22
CA CYS A 194 12.68 8.95 1.46
C CYS A 194 13.79 9.69 2.20
N GLY A 195 14.65 8.98 2.89
CA GLY A 195 15.77 9.55 3.65
C GLY A 195 17.01 9.69 2.81
N GLY A 196 17.03 10.49 1.74
CA GLY A 196 18.24 11.03 1.09
C GLY A 196 19.47 10.12 0.92
N GLY A 197 19.38 8.87 1.32
CA GLY A 197 20.31 7.84 0.98
C GLY A 197 20.08 7.49 -0.48
N LYS A 198 20.68 8.29 -1.39
CA LYS A 198 21.08 7.71 -2.66
C LYS A 198 21.71 6.37 -2.31
N ARG A 199 21.14 5.27 -2.82
CA ARG A 199 21.98 4.13 -3.14
C ARG A 199 22.94 4.66 -4.18
N GLU A 200 24.05 5.25 -3.70
CA GLU A 200 25.14 5.67 -4.56
C GLU A 200 25.58 4.42 -5.31
N GLY A 201 25.42 4.40 -6.62
CA GLY A 201 25.94 3.38 -7.49
C GLY A 201 25.01 2.30 -7.99
N GLU A 202 23.70 2.23 -7.63
CA GLU A 202 22.77 1.45 -8.43
C GLU A 202 22.44 2.23 -9.71
N GLU A 203 23.24 2.03 -10.73
CA GLU A 203 22.79 2.22 -12.11
C GLU A 203 21.47 1.46 -12.24
N LEU A 204 20.41 2.12 -12.72
CA LEU A 204 19.12 1.52 -13.01
C LEU A 204 19.37 0.36 -14.00
N GLY A 205 19.58 -0.82 -13.46
CA GLY A 205 19.99 -1.99 -14.23
C GLY A 205 18.90 -2.48 -15.17
N LEU A 206 19.28 -3.31 -16.12
CA LEU A 206 18.37 -3.92 -17.09
C LEU A 206 17.12 -4.55 -16.43
N SER A 207 17.29 -5.18 -15.26
CA SER A 207 16.22 -5.81 -14.48
C SER A 207 15.12 -4.82 -14.05
N TYR A 208 15.49 -3.58 -13.70
CA TYR A 208 14.53 -2.54 -13.33
C TYR A 208 13.59 -2.18 -14.50
N PHE A 209 14.14 -1.96 -15.70
CA PHE A 209 13.36 -1.61 -16.88
C PHE A 209 12.50 -2.77 -17.39
N VAL A 210 13.00 -4.01 -17.26
CA VAL A 210 12.24 -5.23 -17.60
C VAL A 210 11.02 -5.33 -16.68
N GLY A 211 11.24 -5.32 -15.37
CA GLY A 211 10.16 -5.44 -14.38
C GLY A 211 9.12 -4.35 -14.52
N LYS A 212 9.57 -3.10 -14.74
CA LYS A 212 8.66 -1.97 -14.96
C LYS A 212 7.82 -2.15 -16.24
N ALA A 213 8.41 -2.64 -17.31
CA ALA A 213 7.69 -2.90 -18.56
C ALA A 213 6.64 -4.02 -18.39
N GLU A 214 6.95 -5.07 -17.64
CA GLU A 214 6.03 -6.17 -17.34
C GLU A 214 4.83 -5.70 -16.50
N ASP A 215 5.07 -4.89 -15.48
CA ASP A 215 3.99 -4.34 -14.64
C ASP A 215 3.09 -3.37 -15.43
N ILE A 216 3.66 -2.54 -16.32
CA ILE A 216 2.87 -1.67 -17.22
C ILE A 216 2.10 -2.52 -18.24
N TYR A 217 2.70 -3.59 -18.75
CA TYR A 217 2.02 -4.53 -19.63
C TYR A 217 0.80 -5.14 -18.94
N LEU A 218 0.93 -5.53 -17.67
CA LEU A 218 -0.17 -6.04 -16.87
C LEU A 218 -1.32 -5.01 -16.77
N LEU A 219 -1.00 -3.72 -16.54
CA LEU A 219 -1.98 -2.64 -16.54
C LEU A 219 -2.72 -2.51 -17.89
N LEU A 220 -2.00 -2.50 -18.99
CA LEU A 220 -2.57 -2.39 -20.33
C LEU A 220 -3.53 -3.54 -20.67
N HIS A 221 -3.17 -4.77 -20.25
CA HIS A 221 -3.97 -5.97 -20.53
C HIS A 221 -5.22 -6.08 -19.66
N ARG A 222 -5.29 -5.35 -18.54
CA ARG A 222 -6.49 -5.25 -17.69
C ARG A 222 -7.52 -4.22 -18.19
N ARG A 223 -7.41 -3.76 -19.42
CA ARG A 223 -8.31 -2.76 -20.02
C ARG A 223 -9.81 -3.08 -19.88
N LYS A 224 -10.19 -4.35 -19.88
CA LYS A 224 -11.61 -4.76 -19.72
C LYS A 224 -12.09 -4.56 -18.26
N GLN A 225 -11.18 -4.59 -17.29
CA GLN A 225 -11.47 -4.49 -15.87
C GLN A 225 -11.26 -3.07 -15.33
N ILE A 226 -10.39 -2.29 -16.00
CA ILE A 226 -10.04 -0.93 -15.61
C ILE A 226 -10.58 0.04 -16.65
N LYS A 227 -11.45 0.95 -16.22
CA LYS A 227 -12.02 1.99 -17.09
C LYS A 227 -11.01 3.13 -17.30
N TYR A 228 -10.03 2.91 -18.15
CA TYR A 228 -9.10 3.97 -18.53
C TYR A 228 -9.81 5.05 -19.38
N SER A 229 -9.53 6.33 -19.08
CA SER A 229 -9.78 7.35 -20.06
C SER A 229 -8.86 7.14 -21.28
N GLN A 230 -9.29 7.62 -22.45
CA GLN A 230 -8.44 7.55 -23.65
C GLN A 230 -7.06 8.18 -23.41
N LYS A 231 -7.01 9.29 -22.66
CA LYS A 231 -5.79 10.00 -22.29
C LYS A 231 -4.87 9.15 -21.41
N ASP A 232 -5.41 8.41 -20.42
CA ASP A 232 -4.62 7.58 -19.51
C ASP A 232 -4.11 6.33 -20.23
N TRP A 233 -4.90 5.75 -21.15
CA TRP A 233 -4.44 4.65 -21.98
C TRP A 233 -3.22 5.04 -22.84
N TRP A 234 -3.26 6.21 -23.50
CA TRP A 234 -2.13 6.69 -24.29
C TRP A 234 -0.89 6.97 -23.43
N ARG A 235 -1.08 7.47 -22.21
CA ARG A 235 0.03 7.66 -21.25
C ARG A 235 0.69 6.34 -20.86
N LEU A 236 -0.11 5.30 -20.56
CA LEU A 236 0.40 3.96 -20.26
C LEU A 236 1.11 3.35 -21.47
N ALA A 237 0.52 3.44 -22.64
CA ALA A 237 1.12 2.94 -23.88
C ALA A 237 2.47 3.64 -24.16
N TRP A 238 2.54 4.95 -23.97
CA TRP A 238 3.79 5.70 -24.11
C TRP A 238 4.83 5.28 -23.07
N LEU A 239 4.43 5.10 -21.82
CA LEU A 239 5.30 4.59 -20.74
C LEU A 239 5.85 3.20 -21.07
N TYR A 240 5.01 2.32 -21.60
CA TYR A 240 5.43 0.99 -22.03
C TYR A 240 6.49 1.07 -23.13
N VAL A 241 6.22 1.85 -24.17
CA VAL A 241 7.14 2.04 -25.29
C VAL A 241 8.45 2.68 -24.83
N SER A 242 8.38 3.74 -23.99
CA SER A 242 9.59 4.43 -23.49
C SER A 242 10.47 3.53 -22.62
N ASN A 243 9.87 2.66 -21.81
CA ASN A 243 10.64 1.66 -21.05
C ASN A 243 11.26 0.59 -21.96
N ARG A 244 10.56 0.17 -23.03
CA ARG A 244 11.11 -0.75 -24.05
C ARG A 244 12.25 -0.12 -24.84
N LEU A 245 12.15 1.16 -25.19
CA LEU A 245 13.22 1.91 -25.86
C LEU A 245 14.42 2.10 -24.94
N GLY A 246 14.20 2.39 -23.64
CA GLY A 246 15.27 2.43 -22.64
C GLY A 246 16.01 1.09 -22.52
N LEU A 247 15.29 -0.03 -22.59
CA LEU A 247 15.90 -1.37 -22.68
C LEU A 247 16.74 -1.57 -23.94
N ALA A 248 16.29 -1.08 -25.08
CA ALA A 248 17.03 -1.16 -26.33
C ALA A 248 18.32 -0.32 -26.26
N TRP A 249 18.23 0.89 -25.68
CA TRP A 249 19.40 1.75 -25.50
C TRP A 249 20.42 1.21 -24.52
N LEU A 250 20.00 0.60 -23.41
CA LEU A 250 20.88 -0.08 -22.46
C LEU A 250 21.58 -1.28 -23.10
N LYS A 251 20.86 -2.09 -23.88
CA LYS A 251 21.46 -3.20 -24.64
C LYS A 251 22.52 -2.72 -25.65
N PHE A 252 22.28 -1.57 -26.28
CA PHE A 252 23.22 -0.97 -27.23
C PHE A 252 24.48 -0.40 -26.54
N LYS A 253 24.40 0.05 -25.29
CA LYS A 253 25.55 0.52 -24.50
C LYS A 253 26.42 -0.61 -23.93
N LEU A 254 25.88 -1.83 -23.84
CA LEU A 254 26.57 -3.01 -23.30
C LEU A 254 27.21 -3.89 -24.39
N LEU A 255 27.02 -3.56 -25.67
CA LEU A 255 27.69 -4.10 -26.83
C LEU A 255 28.81 -3.16 -27.29
#